data_26f58510be93eef1772a2824c375af71
#
_entry.id   26f58510be93eef1772a2824c375af71
#
_cell.length_a   1.000
_cell.length_b   1.000
_cell.length_c   1.000
_cell.angle_alpha   90.00
_cell.angle_beta   90.00
_cell.angle_gamma   90.00
#
_symmetry.space_group_name_H-M   'P 1'
#
loop_
_entity.id
_entity.type
_entity.pdbx_description
1 polymer ?
#
loop_
_entity_poly.entity_id
_entity_poly.type
_entity_poly.pdbx_seq_one_letter_code
_entity_poly.pdbx_strand_id
1 'polypeptide(L)'
;MHIQRSLALAALVVAASVPASAQRSQPDVAPAGAPKAADTRALEAGAKVLQGNAPLAGFDIYLSGFHPMKEHPEMQMEAHHFCRQVNEDLAQCALFDGNTRTANLNGIEYIISEKLFATLPAEERQYWHPHNGEILSGQLLAPGLPEAAEHALMKKKMNSYGKTWHMWHTGANGKTGDALPLGAPMLAWSFNRDGEILPNLTDARDTRTKIATGQRRKERADLKPLARPQSGVDALKGKFARPTQDIPGVVDSQPAKR
;
A
#
# COMPACT_ATOMS: atom_id res chain seq x y z
N MET A 1 31.52 47.87 -23.23
CA MET A 1 30.63 46.70 -23.43
C MET A 1 31.12 45.55 -22.57
N HIS A 2 30.68 45.48 -21.28
CA HIS A 2 31.13 44.48 -20.33
C HIS A 2 30.01 43.40 -20.21
N ILE A 3 30.34 42.19 -20.66
CA ILE A 3 29.47 41.03 -20.53
C ILE A 3 29.76 40.40 -19.17
N GLN A 4 28.86 40.54 -18.21
CA GLN A 4 28.87 39.80 -16.96
C GLN A 4 28.32 38.36 -17.22
N ARG A 5 29.15 37.36 -17.07
CA ARG A 5 28.77 35.96 -17.05
C ARG A 5 28.35 35.60 -15.62
N SER A 6 27.05 35.39 -15.39
CA SER A 6 26.52 34.84 -14.16
C SER A 6 26.77 33.34 -14.14
N LEU A 7 27.61 32.86 -13.23
CA LEU A 7 27.77 31.45 -12.90
C LEU A 7 26.64 31.07 -11.95
N ALA A 8 25.71 30.28 -12.46
CA ALA A 8 24.71 29.63 -11.63
C ALA A 8 25.34 28.40 -10.92
N LEU A 9 25.50 28.51 -9.60
CA LEU A 9 25.97 27.41 -8.75
C LEU A 9 24.80 26.45 -8.54
N ALA A 10 24.82 25.32 -9.23
CA ALA A 10 23.85 24.22 -8.98
C ALA A 10 24.26 23.53 -7.67
N ALA A 11 23.50 23.78 -6.60
CA ALA A 11 23.65 23.05 -5.35
C ALA A 11 23.15 21.61 -5.52
N LEU A 12 24.08 20.66 -5.55
CA LEU A 12 23.77 19.22 -5.53
C LEU A 12 23.32 18.88 -4.11
N VAL A 13 22.00 18.76 -3.88
CA VAL A 13 21.46 18.22 -2.64
C VAL A 13 21.69 16.72 -2.65
N VAL A 14 22.75 16.29 -1.96
CA VAL A 14 22.97 14.85 -1.65
C VAL A 14 21.96 14.47 -0.57
N ALA A 15 20.81 13.97 -0.99
CA ALA A 15 19.89 13.32 -0.08
C ALA A 15 20.57 12.03 0.43
N ALA A 16 20.82 11.95 1.74
CA ALA A 16 21.31 10.73 2.37
C ALA A 16 20.22 9.64 2.20
N SER A 17 20.38 8.81 1.20
CA SER A 17 19.51 7.65 0.98
C SER A 17 19.77 6.62 2.09
N VAL A 18 18.72 6.28 2.85
CA VAL A 18 18.76 5.13 3.77
C VAL A 18 19.09 3.90 2.93
N PRO A 19 20.10 3.11 3.31
CA PRO A 19 20.51 1.95 2.51
C PRO A 19 19.30 1.01 2.34
N ALA A 20 19.06 0.53 1.12
CA ALA A 20 17.94 -0.33 0.74
C ALA A 20 17.81 -1.59 1.64
N SER A 21 18.90 -2.04 2.27
CA SER A 21 18.91 -3.13 3.24
C SER A 21 18.15 -2.83 4.53
N ALA A 22 18.07 -1.55 4.98
CA ALA A 22 17.38 -1.15 6.21
C ALA A 22 15.85 -1.10 6.05
N GLN A 23 15.35 -1.17 4.81
CA GLN A 23 13.91 -1.10 4.51
C GLN A 23 13.30 -2.46 4.17
N ARG A 24 14.08 -3.56 4.31
CA ARG A 24 13.62 -4.90 3.96
C ARG A 24 12.67 -5.48 4.99
N SER A 25 11.52 -5.94 4.53
CA SER A 25 10.57 -6.77 5.28
C SER A 25 10.69 -8.21 4.80
N GLN A 26 10.98 -9.12 5.71
CA GLN A 26 10.97 -10.56 5.41
C GLN A 26 9.54 -11.08 5.35
N PRO A 27 9.30 -12.21 4.65
CA PRO A 27 8.00 -12.86 4.66
C PRO A 27 7.64 -13.36 6.06
N ASP A 28 6.35 -13.30 6.39
CA ASP A 28 5.83 -13.75 7.68
C ASP A 28 5.80 -15.27 7.81
N VAL A 29 5.76 -15.99 6.68
CA VAL A 29 5.64 -17.43 6.63
C VAL A 29 6.60 -18.06 5.61
N ALA A 30 7.16 -19.23 5.96
CA ALA A 30 7.84 -20.08 5.00
C ALA A 30 6.81 -21.02 4.36
N PRO A 31 6.66 -21.02 3.01
CA PRO A 31 5.75 -21.93 2.33
C PRO A 31 6.08 -23.39 2.60
N ALA A 32 5.05 -24.20 2.76
CA ALA A 32 5.22 -25.66 2.88
C ALA A 32 5.73 -26.25 1.57
N GLY A 33 6.49 -27.34 1.66
CA GLY A 33 6.98 -28.09 0.52
C GLY A 33 8.48 -28.42 0.60
N ALA A 34 8.92 -29.25 -0.32
CA ALA A 34 10.32 -29.61 -0.43
C ALA A 34 11.15 -28.48 -1.08
N PRO A 35 12.43 -28.32 -0.71
CA PRO A 35 13.34 -27.40 -1.41
C PRO A 35 13.43 -27.72 -2.90
N LYS A 36 13.61 -26.68 -3.72
CA LYS A 36 13.75 -26.84 -5.18
C LYS A 36 14.89 -27.80 -5.52
N ALA A 37 14.58 -28.80 -6.33
CA ALA A 37 15.55 -29.76 -6.87
C ALA A 37 16.49 -29.09 -7.90
N ALA A 38 17.55 -29.78 -8.30
CA ALA A 38 18.54 -29.25 -9.24
C ALA A 38 17.95 -28.98 -10.63
N ASP A 39 17.08 -29.88 -11.10
CA ASP A 39 16.35 -29.77 -12.37
C ASP A 39 15.39 -28.58 -12.37
N THR A 40 14.65 -28.36 -11.28
CA THR A 40 13.79 -27.17 -11.12
C THR A 40 14.61 -25.88 -11.23
N ARG A 41 15.78 -25.81 -10.57
CA ARG A 41 16.66 -24.63 -10.67
C ARG A 41 17.21 -24.43 -12.08
N ALA A 42 17.52 -25.52 -12.80
CA ALA A 42 17.97 -25.45 -14.18
C ALA A 42 16.87 -24.94 -15.12
N LEU A 43 15.61 -25.42 -14.94
CA LEU A 43 14.47 -24.94 -15.69
C LEU A 43 14.20 -23.45 -15.44
N GLU A 44 14.27 -22.98 -14.20
CA GLU A 44 14.10 -21.56 -13.86
C GLU A 44 15.21 -20.70 -14.50
N ALA A 45 16.44 -21.18 -14.50
CA ALA A 45 17.55 -20.47 -15.15
C ALA A 45 17.34 -20.38 -16.68
N GLY A 46 16.87 -21.46 -17.30
CA GLY A 46 16.51 -21.49 -18.71
C GLY A 46 15.34 -20.55 -19.03
N ALA A 47 14.28 -20.60 -18.23
CA ALA A 47 13.12 -19.72 -18.39
C ALA A 47 13.50 -18.24 -18.28
N LYS A 48 14.36 -17.89 -17.33
CA LYS A 48 14.85 -16.51 -17.16
C LYS A 48 15.54 -15.96 -18.42
N VAL A 49 16.23 -16.83 -19.18
CA VAL A 49 16.96 -16.44 -20.41
C VAL A 49 16.05 -16.49 -21.64
N LEU A 50 15.21 -17.51 -21.73
CA LEU A 50 14.46 -17.84 -22.95
C LEU A 50 13.01 -17.28 -22.95
N GLN A 51 12.40 -17.11 -21.76
CA GLN A 51 11.07 -16.59 -21.61
C GLN A 51 11.11 -15.15 -21.09
N GLY A 52 10.44 -14.25 -21.78
CA GLY A 52 10.29 -12.88 -21.31
C GLY A 52 9.33 -12.80 -20.12
N ASN A 53 9.57 -11.83 -19.23
CA ASN A 53 8.65 -11.51 -18.11
C ASN A 53 7.90 -10.20 -18.34
N ALA A 54 7.60 -9.87 -19.59
CA ALA A 54 7.01 -8.60 -20.00
C ALA A 54 5.78 -8.16 -19.17
N PRO A 55 4.83 -9.05 -18.78
CA PRO A 55 3.68 -8.65 -17.96
C PRO A 55 4.09 -8.16 -16.56
N LEU A 56 5.23 -8.63 -16.01
CA LEU A 56 5.75 -8.24 -14.70
C LEU A 56 6.66 -7.01 -14.76
N ALA A 57 7.14 -6.67 -15.96
CA ALA A 57 7.89 -5.45 -16.16
C ALA A 57 7.00 -4.24 -15.92
N GLY A 58 7.51 -3.25 -15.20
CA GLY A 58 6.76 -2.03 -14.87
C GLY A 58 5.96 -2.10 -13.57
N PHE A 59 6.01 -3.20 -12.80
CA PHE A 59 5.52 -3.24 -11.42
C PHE A 59 6.58 -2.63 -10.47
N ASP A 60 7.02 -1.41 -10.78
CA ASP A 60 8.19 -0.77 -10.15
C ASP A 60 7.82 0.21 -9.03
N ILE A 61 6.54 0.58 -8.92
CA ILE A 61 6.06 1.47 -7.86
C ILE A 61 5.83 0.63 -6.61
N TYR A 62 6.68 0.82 -5.59
CA TYR A 62 6.53 0.14 -4.32
C TYR A 62 5.81 1.02 -3.29
N LEU A 63 4.73 0.48 -2.69
CA LEU A 63 4.01 1.11 -1.59
C LEU A 63 3.94 0.14 -0.40
N SER A 64 3.98 0.68 0.82
CA SER A 64 3.69 -0.04 2.06
C SER A 64 2.47 0.61 2.71
N GLY A 65 1.43 -0.17 2.88
CA GLY A 65 0.18 0.19 3.53
C GLY A 65 -0.23 -0.86 4.55
N PHE A 66 -1.43 -0.73 5.08
CA PHE A 66 -1.99 -1.70 6.03
C PHE A 66 -3.41 -2.05 5.64
N HIS A 67 -3.74 -3.33 5.68
CA HIS A 67 -5.08 -3.81 5.40
C HIS A 67 -5.70 -4.53 6.59
N PRO A 68 -6.91 -4.16 7.01
CA PRO A 68 -7.83 -5.05 7.73
C PRO A 68 -8.61 -5.89 6.72
N MET A 69 -9.07 -7.06 7.09
CA MET A 69 -10.09 -7.77 6.32
C MET A 69 -11.46 -7.17 6.61
N LYS A 70 -12.26 -6.89 5.58
CA LYS A 70 -13.54 -6.18 5.71
C LYS A 70 -14.52 -6.85 6.66
N GLU A 71 -14.62 -8.20 6.58
CA GLU A 71 -15.51 -8.99 7.43
C GLU A 71 -14.86 -9.40 8.77
N HIS A 72 -13.52 -9.28 8.85
CA HIS A 72 -12.72 -9.63 10.03
C HIS A 72 -11.71 -8.50 10.32
N PRO A 73 -12.16 -7.30 10.72
CA PRO A 73 -11.28 -6.12 10.83
C PRO A 73 -10.20 -6.22 11.91
N GLU A 74 -10.27 -7.19 12.80
CA GLU A 74 -9.20 -7.57 13.73
C GLU A 74 -8.04 -8.31 13.06
N MET A 75 -8.24 -8.86 11.85
CA MET A 75 -7.18 -9.44 11.04
C MET A 75 -6.50 -8.32 10.24
N GLN A 76 -5.38 -7.85 10.75
CA GLN A 76 -4.65 -6.69 10.21
C GLN A 76 -3.24 -7.08 9.83
N MET A 77 -2.78 -6.61 8.68
CA MET A 77 -1.44 -6.89 8.17
C MET A 77 -0.84 -5.67 7.48
N GLU A 78 0.49 -5.62 7.43
CA GLU A 78 1.19 -4.76 6.50
C GLU A 78 1.12 -5.40 5.11
N ALA A 79 0.77 -4.60 4.10
CA ALA A 79 0.69 -5.03 2.72
C ALA A 79 1.76 -4.32 1.89
N HIS A 80 2.58 -5.10 1.19
CA HIS A 80 3.63 -4.62 0.30
C HIS A 80 3.13 -4.66 -1.14
N HIS A 81 2.82 -3.49 -1.67
CA HIS A 81 2.26 -3.33 -3.02
C HIS A 81 3.37 -3.08 -4.03
N PHE A 82 3.44 -3.90 -5.06
CA PHE A 82 4.25 -3.65 -6.25
C PHE A 82 3.31 -3.35 -7.39
N CYS A 83 3.33 -2.09 -7.86
CA CYS A 83 2.30 -1.55 -8.74
C CYS A 83 2.84 -1.09 -10.08
N ARG A 84 2.00 -1.18 -11.11
CA ARG A 84 2.20 -0.50 -12.39
C ARG A 84 1.02 0.41 -12.70
N GLN A 85 1.31 1.61 -13.18
CA GLN A 85 0.27 2.48 -13.72
C GLN A 85 -0.07 2.00 -15.13
N VAL A 86 -1.34 1.66 -15.39
CA VAL A 86 -1.83 1.24 -16.72
C VAL A 86 -2.14 2.48 -17.56
N ASN A 87 -2.84 3.44 -16.97
CA ASN A 87 -3.15 4.75 -17.51
C ASN A 87 -3.42 5.74 -16.34
N GLU A 88 -3.81 6.97 -16.60
CA GLU A 88 -4.02 7.97 -15.54
C GLU A 88 -5.08 7.58 -14.51
N ASP A 89 -6.05 6.73 -14.91
CA ASP A 89 -7.21 6.37 -14.10
C ASP A 89 -7.13 4.95 -13.49
N LEU A 90 -6.17 4.09 -13.91
CA LEU A 90 -6.08 2.69 -13.47
C LEU A 90 -4.64 2.29 -13.17
N ALA A 91 -4.43 1.69 -12.00
CA ALA A 91 -3.21 0.95 -11.66
C ALA A 91 -3.54 -0.49 -11.23
N GLN A 92 -2.54 -1.35 -11.30
CA GLN A 92 -2.57 -2.75 -10.88
C GLN A 92 -1.43 -3.01 -9.92
N CYS A 93 -1.69 -3.75 -8.84
CA CYS A 93 -0.68 -4.11 -7.86
C CYS A 93 -0.70 -5.60 -7.55
N ALA A 94 0.49 -6.20 -7.48
CA ALA A 94 0.71 -7.47 -6.83
C ALA A 94 1.05 -7.21 -5.35
N LEU A 95 0.42 -7.96 -4.42
CA LEU A 95 0.59 -7.79 -2.99
C LEU A 95 1.43 -8.93 -2.42
N PHE A 96 2.34 -8.58 -1.52
CA PHE A 96 3.24 -9.52 -0.86
C PHE A 96 3.26 -9.28 0.65
N ASP A 97 3.64 -10.30 1.41
CA ASP A 97 3.86 -10.25 2.87
C ASP A 97 5.23 -9.67 3.27
N GLY A 98 5.99 -9.21 2.30
CA GLY A 98 7.30 -8.61 2.48
C GLY A 98 7.78 -7.93 1.21
N ASN A 99 9.02 -7.42 1.22
CA ASN A 99 9.65 -6.79 0.06
C ASN A 99 11.01 -7.41 -0.31
N THR A 100 11.25 -8.63 0.11
CA THR A 100 12.45 -9.40 -0.25
C THR A 100 12.15 -10.37 -1.38
N ARG A 101 13.21 -10.98 -1.94
CA ARG A 101 13.06 -11.98 -3.02
C ARG A 101 12.31 -13.25 -2.63
N THR A 102 12.14 -13.47 -1.33
CA THR A 102 11.45 -14.62 -0.75
C THR A 102 10.05 -14.30 -0.27
N ALA A 103 9.58 -13.05 -0.44
CA ALA A 103 8.25 -12.65 -0.06
C ALA A 103 7.18 -13.44 -0.83
N ASN A 104 6.10 -13.79 -0.13
CA ASN A 104 5.00 -14.56 -0.68
C ASN A 104 3.99 -13.62 -1.35
N LEU A 105 3.57 -13.95 -2.56
CA LEU A 105 2.45 -13.31 -3.23
C LEU A 105 1.17 -13.71 -2.49
N ASN A 106 0.55 -12.76 -1.79
CA ASN A 106 -0.62 -13.04 -0.95
C ASN A 106 -1.91 -12.34 -1.40
N GLY A 107 -1.85 -11.49 -2.44
CA GLY A 107 -3.04 -10.79 -2.93
C GLY A 107 -2.82 -9.96 -4.17
N ILE A 108 -3.88 -9.29 -4.58
CA ILE A 108 -3.89 -8.33 -5.69
C ILE A 108 -4.71 -7.10 -5.31
N GLU A 109 -4.37 -5.96 -5.91
CA GLU A 109 -5.17 -4.75 -5.82
C GLU A 109 -5.29 -4.04 -7.17
N TYR A 110 -6.49 -3.55 -7.48
CA TYR A 110 -6.73 -2.60 -8.55
C TYR A 110 -7.04 -1.24 -7.94
N ILE A 111 -6.38 -0.19 -8.45
CA ILE A 111 -6.59 1.18 -7.99
C ILE A 111 -7.19 1.98 -9.14
N ILE A 112 -8.33 2.62 -8.89
CA ILE A 112 -9.00 3.47 -9.88
C ILE A 112 -9.18 4.90 -9.36
N SER A 113 -9.25 5.84 -10.30
CA SER A 113 -9.62 7.22 -10.00
C SER A 113 -11.07 7.33 -9.51
N GLU A 114 -11.37 8.40 -8.77
CA GLU A 114 -12.74 8.76 -8.41
C GLU A 114 -13.67 8.84 -9.65
N LYS A 115 -13.14 9.33 -10.76
CA LYS A 115 -13.86 9.41 -12.05
C LYS A 115 -14.34 8.04 -12.52
N LEU A 116 -13.48 7.02 -12.53
CA LEU A 116 -13.87 5.66 -12.89
C LEU A 116 -14.78 5.03 -11.85
N PHE A 117 -14.51 5.26 -10.54
CA PHE A 117 -15.37 4.77 -9.47
C PHE A 117 -16.81 5.26 -9.61
N ALA A 118 -17.01 6.52 -10.00
CA ALA A 118 -18.34 7.10 -10.22
C ALA A 118 -19.14 6.39 -11.32
N THR A 119 -18.47 5.72 -12.26
CA THR A 119 -19.12 4.97 -13.36
C THR A 119 -19.48 3.52 -12.98
N LEU A 120 -19.02 3.02 -11.83
CA LEU A 120 -19.29 1.65 -11.41
C LEU A 120 -20.76 1.45 -11.06
N PRO A 121 -21.33 0.26 -11.36
CA PRO A 121 -22.63 -0.15 -10.82
C PRO A 121 -22.64 -0.06 -9.28
N ALA A 122 -23.81 0.22 -8.71
CA ALA A 122 -23.95 0.41 -7.26
C ALA A 122 -23.49 -0.83 -6.47
N GLU A 123 -23.84 -2.02 -6.95
CA GLU A 123 -23.47 -3.31 -6.38
C GLU A 123 -21.95 -3.60 -6.44
N GLU A 124 -21.25 -3.00 -7.39
CA GLU A 124 -19.79 -3.17 -7.51
C GLU A 124 -19.03 -2.30 -6.50
N ARG A 125 -19.55 -1.11 -6.17
CA ARG A 125 -18.87 -0.14 -5.30
C ARG A 125 -18.55 -0.68 -3.90
N GLN A 126 -19.32 -1.65 -3.41
CA GLN A 126 -19.08 -2.28 -2.11
C GLN A 126 -17.75 -3.05 -1.98
N TYR A 127 -17.10 -3.34 -3.10
CA TYR A 127 -15.80 -4.02 -3.14
C TYR A 127 -14.59 -3.07 -3.20
N TRP A 128 -14.85 -1.77 -3.21
CA TRP A 128 -13.82 -0.74 -3.38
C TRP A 128 -13.70 0.09 -2.10
N HIS A 129 -12.50 0.12 -1.53
CA HIS A 129 -12.19 0.91 -0.34
C HIS A 129 -11.60 2.27 -0.70
N PRO A 130 -11.83 3.30 0.13
CA PRO A 130 -11.28 4.65 -0.08
C PRO A 130 -9.82 4.76 0.36
N HIS A 131 -9.05 5.66 -0.24
CA HIS A 131 -7.63 5.88 0.10
C HIS A 131 -7.37 7.16 0.92
N ASN A 132 -8.35 8.06 1.09
CA ASN A 132 -8.12 9.32 1.84
C ASN A 132 -7.61 9.07 3.26
N GLY A 133 -8.15 8.08 3.95
CA GLY A 133 -7.76 7.72 5.30
C GLY A 133 -6.29 7.34 5.39
N GLU A 134 -5.83 6.46 4.51
CA GLU A 134 -4.45 5.97 4.47
C GLU A 134 -3.44 7.07 4.12
N ILE A 135 -3.83 7.98 3.21
CA ILE A 135 -2.98 9.09 2.77
C ILE A 135 -2.87 10.16 3.86
N LEU A 136 -4.01 10.64 4.38
CA LEU A 136 -4.05 11.72 5.36
C LEU A 136 -3.57 11.32 6.76
N SER A 137 -3.69 10.04 7.12
CA SER A 137 -3.11 9.53 8.36
C SER A 137 -1.59 9.35 8.31
N GLY A 138 -0.99 9.33 7.10
CA GLY A 138 0.41 8.97 6.90
C GLY A 138 0.67 7.46 6.85
N GLN A 139 -0.37 6.62 6.87
CA GLN A 139 -0.25 5.15 6.89
C GLN A 139 0.31 4.59 5.58
N LEU A 140 -0.10 5.12 4.42
CA LEU A 140 0.43 4.70 3.13
C LEU A 140 1.78 5.38 2.87
N LEU A 141 2.83 4.58 2.64
CA LEU A 141 4.19 5.06 2.34
C LEU A 141 4.64 4.60 0.96
N ALA A 142 5.57 5.34 0.36
CA ALA A 142 6.34 4.91 -0.81
C ALA A 142 7.85 4.88 -0.45
N PRO A 143 8.31 3.87 0.31
CA PRO A 143 9.67 3.82 0.81
C PRO A 143 10.70 3.84 -0.31
N GLY A 144 11.78 4.61 -0.13
CA GLY A 144 12.82 4.77 -1.13
C GLY A 144 12.62 5.94 -2.08
N LEU A 145 11.41 6.52 -2.16
CA LEU A 145 11.21 7.77 -2.89
C LEU A 145 11.65 8.97 -2.03
N PRO A 146 12.23 10.01 -2.66
CA PRO A 146 12.38 11.30 -1.99
C PRO A 146 11.03 11.84 -1.53
N GLU A 147 11.01 12.55 -0.40
CA GLU A 147 9.77 13.07 0.22
C GLU A 147 8.88 13.84 -0.77
N ALA A 148 9.46 14.74 -1.56
CA ALA A 148 8.70 15.51 -2.55
C ALA A 148 8.05 14.61 -3.63
N ALA A 149 8.71 13.53 -4.05
CA ALA A 149 8.16 12.58 -5.01
C ALA A 149 7.06 11.72 -4.38
N GLU A 150 7.25 11.27 -3.13
CA GLU A 150 6.22 10.57 -2.36
C GLU A 150 4.98 11.46 -2.18
N HIS A 151 5.16 12.72 -1.75
CA HIS A 151 4.08 13.68 -1.58
C HIS A 151 3.30 13.91 -2.89
N ALA A 152 4.00 14.08 -4.02
CA ALA A 152 3.37 14.23 -5.32
C ALA A 152 2.56 12.98 -5.72
N LEU A 153 3.08 11.78 -5.44
CA LEU A 153 2.37 10.51 -5.65
C LEU A 153 1.11 10.44 -4.81
N MET A 154 1.19 10.77 -3.50
CA MET A 154 0.03 10.76 -2.59
C MET A 154 -1.02 11.79 -3.02
N LYS A 155 -0.61 13.00 -3.42
CA LYS A 155 -1.51 14.00 -3.99
C LYS A 155 -2.26 13.47 -5.22
N LYS A 156 -1.57 12.75 -6.11
CA LYS A 156 -2.17 12.16 -7.31
C LYS A 156 -3.13 11.02 -6.98
N LYS A 157 -2.89 10.30 -5.88
CA LYS A 157 -3.75 9.18 -5.42
C LYS A 157 -4.86 9.61 -4.46
N MET A 158 -4.88 10.88 -4.01
CA MET A 158 -6.01 11.40 -3.23
C MET A 158 -7.32 11.11 -3.96
N ASN A 159 -8.32 10.67 -3.22
CA ASN A 159 -9.66 10.31 -3.73
C ASN A 159 -9.71 9.09 -4.67
N SER A 160 -8.61 8.35 -4.86
CA SER A 160 -8.69 7.06 -5.56
C SER A 160 -9.32 5.98 -4.68
N TYR A 161 -9.68 4.85 -5.30
CA TYR A 161 -10.29 3.70 -4.63
C TYR A 161 -9.51 2.43 -4.99
N GLY A 162 -9.36 1.54 -4.01
CA GLY A 162 -8.74 0.23 -4.16
C GLY A 162 -9.76 -0.91 -4.11
N LYS A 163 -9.59 -1.92 -4.97
CA LYS A 163 -10.28 -3.21 -4.87
C LYS A 163 -9.24 -4.28 -4.61
N THR A 164 -9.23 -4.78 -3.37
CA THR A 164 -8.13 -5.60 -2.85
C THR A 164 -8.64 -6.92 -2.33
N TRP A 165 -8.01 -8.00 -2.81
CA TRP A 165 -8.28 -9.36 -2.36
C TRP A 165 -6.99 -10.01 -1.88
N HIS A 166 -6.99 -10.50 -0.62
CA HIS A 166 -5.98 -11.41 -0.11
C HIS A 166 -6.42 -12.84 -0.30
N MET A 167 -5.54 -13.63 -0.93
CA MET A 167 -5.80 -15.04 -1.29
C MET A 167 -5.01 -16.01 -0.42
N TRP A 168 -4.12 -15.48 0.40
CA TRP A 168 -3.28 -16.25 1.32
C TRP A 168 -3.12 -15.48 2.63
N HIS A 169 -3.52 -16.08 3.73
CA HIS A 169 -3.30 -15.58 5.07
C HIS A 169 -1.87 -15.92 5.52
N THR A 170 -0.89 -15.11 5.12
CA THR A 170 0.53 -15.31 5.48
C THR A 170 0.86 -14.83 6.88
N GLY A 171 0.03 -13.98 7.50
CA GLY A 171 0.17 -13.50 8.86
C GLY A 171 -0.77 -12.33 9.12
N ALA A 172 -1.16 -12.15 10.39
CA ALA A 172 -1.95 -11.01 10.85
C ALA A 172 -1.62 -10.68 12.30
N ASN A 173 -1.66 -9.40 12.67
CA ASN A 173 -1.44 -8.95 14.05
C ASN A 173 -0.08 -9.38 14.64
N GLY A 174 0.94 -9.55 13.78
CA GLY A 174 2.27 -10.05 14.18
C GLY A 174 2.32 -11.55 14.48
N LYS A 175 1.27 -12.31 14.10
CA LYS A 175 1.24 -13.78 14.20
C LYS A 175 1.49 -14.40 12.85
N THR A 176 2.24 -15.50 12.84
CA THR A 176 2.48 -16.31 11.63
C THR A 176 1.15 -16.87 11.09
N GLY A 177 0.97 -16.83 9.78
CA GLY A 177 -0.19 -17.37 9.09
C GLY A 177 -0.01 -18.82 8.61
N ASP A 178 -0.74 -19.15 7.55
CA ASP A 178 -0.77 -20.50 6.98
C ASP A 178 0.46 -20.77 6.10
N ALA A 179 0.97 -22.00 6.15
CA ALA A 179 2.09 -22.42 5.30
C ALA A 179 1.70 -22.64 3.82
N LEU A 180 0.41 -22.62 3.51
CA LEU A 180 -0.18 -22.72 2.17
C LEU A 180 -1.35 -21.74 2.04
N PRO A 181 -1.71 -21.30 0.82
CA PRO A 181 -2.91 -20.53 0.59
C PRO A 181 -4.16 -21.37 0.80
N LEU A 182 -4.79 -21.23 1.96
CA LEU A 182 -5.98 -21.97 2.35
C LEU A 182 -7.22 -21.05 2.37
N GLY A 183 -8.39 -21.67 2.13
CA GLY A 183 -9.69 -21.00 2.23
C GLY A 183 -10.04 -20.11 1.04
N ALA A 184 -11.10 -19.33 1.21
CA ALA A 184 -11.59 -18.39 0.20
C ALA A 184 -10.82 -17.07 0.24
N PRO A 185 -10.74 -16.34 -0.89
CA PRO A 185 -10.21 -14.98 -0.90
C PRO A 185 -10.98 -14.08 0.07
N MET A 186 -10.27 -13.20 0.76
CA MET A 186 -10.85 -12.22 1.67
C MET A 186 -10.72 -10.81 1.08
N LEU A 187 -11.84 -10.07 1.11
CA LEU A 187 -11.84 -8.67 0.72
C LEU A 187 -11.14 -7.83 1.79
N ALA A 188 -10.10 -7.14 1.40
CA ALA A 188 -9.42 -6.18 2.27
C ALA A 188 -10.09 -4.82 2.25
N TRP A 189 -9.82 -4.02 3.27
CA TRP A 189 -10.31 -2.66 3.41
C TRP A 189 -9.20 -1.71 3.84
N SER A 190 -9.51 -0.42 3.92
CA SER A 190 -8.62 0.62 4.42
C SER A 190 -8.99 1.06 5.84
N PHE A 191 -8.03 1.56 6.59
CA PHE A 191 -8.27 2.24 7.85
C PHE A 191 -8.58 3.71 7.61
N ASN A 192 -9.71 4.18 8.16
CA ASN A 192 -10.24 5.51 7.90
C ASN A 192 -10.38 6.37 9.16
N ARG A 193 -9.98 5.82 10.33
CA ARG A 193 -9.98 6.50 11.62
C ARG A 193 -8.70 6.21 12.39
N ASP A 194 -8.31 7.16 13.21
CA ASP A 194 -7.27 6.94 14.20
C ASP A 194 -7.75 5.88 15.21
N GLY A 195 -6.87 4.99 15.62
CA GLY A 195 -7.18 3.88 16.52
C GLY A 195 -7.74 2.63 15.84
N GLU A 196 -8.04 2.63 14.54
CA GLU A 196 -8.46 1.40 13.81
C GLU A 196 -7.29 0.44 13.58
N ILE A 197 -6.11 0.95 13.29
CA ILE A 197 -4.90 0.13 13.13
C ILE A 197 -4.28 -0.23 14.49
N LEU A 198 -3.71 -1.41 14.60
CA LEU A 198 -2.93 -1.85 15.75
C LEU A 198 -1.60 -1.08 15.83
N PRO A 199 -1.28 -0.45 16.97
CA PRO A 199 -0.05 0.36 17.11
C PRO A 199 1.23 -0.41 16.79
N ASN A 200 1.32 -1.69 17.18
CA ASN A 200 2.48 -2.53 16.91
C ASN A 200 2.79 -2.71 15.43
N LEU A 201 1.80 -2.63 14.55
CA LEU A 201 2.01 -2.72 13.09
C LEU A 201 2.69 -1.46 12.54
N THR A 202 2.17 -0.28 12.92
CA THR A 202 2.80 0.99 12.53
C THR A 202 4.18 1.14 13.13
N ASP A 203 4.37 0.81 14.41
CA ASP A 203 5.66 0.91 15.11
C ASP A 203 6.72 0.00 14.49
N ALA A 204 6.36 -1.23 14.14
CA ALA A 204 7.27 -2.18 13.46
C ALA A 204 7.71 -1.65 12.09
N ARG A 205 6.77 -1.18 11.26
CA ARG A 205 7.08 -0.59 9.97
C ARG A 205 7.93 0.67 10.09
N ASP A 206 7.53 1.62 10.94
CA ASP A 206 8.22 2.90 11.13
C ASP A 206 9.65 2.67 11.63
N THR A 207 9.85 1.72 12.54
CA THR A 207 11.19 1.32 13.01
C THR A 207 12.04 0.77 11.87
N ARG A 208 11.49 -0.11 11.04
CA ARG A 208 12.18 -0.74 9.92
C ARG A 208 12.50 0.25 8.79
N THR A 209 11.54 1.08 8.41
CA THR A 209 11.68 2.04 7.29
C THR A 209 12.42 3.30 7.68
N LYS A 210 12.52 3.61 8.97
CA LYS A 210 12.98 4.91 9.51
C LYS A 210 12.11 6.08 9.03
N ILE A 211 10.84 5.81 8.72
CA ILE A 211 9.86 6.79 8.29
C ILE A 211 8.70 6.76 9.28
N ALA A 212 8.53 7.83 10.04
CA ALA A 212 7.48 7.90 11.05
C ALA A 212 6.13 8.25 10.42
N THR A 213 5.10 7.42 10.65
CA THR A 213 3.71 7.66 10.22
C THR A 213 3.21 9.04 10.65
N GLY A 214 3.44 9.43 11.90
CA GLY A 214 3.02 10.72 12.42
C GLY A 214 3.72 11.91 11.76
N GLN A 215 4.96 11.73 11.29
CA GLN A 215 5.67 12.76 10.54
C GLN A 215 5.09 12.91 9.13
N ARG A 216 4.83 11.79 8.43
CA ARG A 216 4.17 11.82 7.11
C ARG A 216 2.78 12.45 7.15
N ARG A 217 2.03 12.22 8.22
CA ARG A 217 0.75 12.88 8.46
C ARG A 217 0.90 14.41 8.50
N LYS A 218 1.89 14.92 9.20
CA LYS A 218 2.16 16.38 9.29
C LYS A 218 2.56 16.96 7.93
N GLU A 219 3.44 16.28 7.21
CA GLU A 219 3.93 16.69 5.89
C GLU A 219 2.84 16.69 4.82
N ARG A 220 1.74 15.93 5.03
CA ARG A 220 0.58 15.86 4.12
C ARG A 220 -0.61 16.71 4.56
N ALA A 221 -0.44 17.58 5.55
CA ALA A 221 -1.51 18.44 6.05
C ALA A 221 -2.10 19.35 4.97
N ASP A 222 -1.29 19.77 4.00
CA ASP A 222 -1.69 20.55 2.83
C ASP A 222 -2.57 19.78 1.82
N LEU A 223 -2.59 18.44 1.88
CA LEU A 223 -3.45 17.61 1.05
C LEU A 223 -4.90 17.54 1.58
N LYS A 224 -5.12 17.87 2.85
CA LYS A 224 -6.44 17.80 3.47
C LYS A 224 -7.54 18.57 2.69
N PRO A 225 -7.31 19.80 2.19
CA PRO A 225 -8.33 20.51 1.40
C PRO A 225 -8.67 19.84 0.07
N LEU A 226 -7.86 18.89 -0.40
CA LEU A 226 -8.09 18.13 -1.63
C LEU A 226 -8.96 16.90 -1.41
N ALA A 227 -9.13 16.47 -0.16
CA ALA A 227 -9.94 15.31 0.18
C ALA A 227 -11.42 15.59 -0.12
N ARG A 228 -12.06 14.64 -0.79
CA ARG A 228 -13.50 14.63 -1.06
C ARG A 228 -14.16 13.51 -0.26
N PRO A 229 -15.45 13.62 0.06
CA PRO A 229 -16.15 12.50 0.66
C PRO A 229 -16.06 11.24 -0.19
N GLN A 230 -15.67 10.11 0.41
CA GLN A 230 -15.51 8.84 -0.27
C GLN A 230 -16.45 7.77 0.28
N SER A 231 -17.07 6.99 -0.60
CA SER A 231 -17.90 5.84 -0.21
C SER A 231 -17.07 4.79 0.52
N GLY A 232 -17.62 4.23 1.60
CA GLY A 232 -16.99 3.15 2.35
C GLY A 232 -16.02 3.58 3.45
N VAL A 233 -15.89 4.87 3.72
CA VAL A 233 -15.13 5.39 4.88
C VAL A 233 -15.71 4.85 6.19
N ASP A 234 -17.03 4.73 6.29
CA ASP A 234 -17.73 4.25 7.49
C ASP A 234 -17.93 2.72 7.51
N ALA A 235 -17.41 1.97 6.52
CA ALA A 235 -17.66 0.52 6.43
C ALA A 235 -17.16 -0.28 7.65
N LEU A 236 -16.12 0.19 8.33
CA LEU A 236 -15.55 -0.44 9.53
C LEU A 236 -15.84 0.34 10.82
N LYS A 237 -16.61 1.43 10.75
CA LYS A 237 -16.95 2.24 11.92
C LYS A 237 -17.65 1.41 12.98
N GLY A 238 -17.14 1.47 14.22
CA GLY A 238 -17.69 0.74 15.36
C GLY A 238 -17.40 -0.77 15.38
N LYS A 239 -16.62 -1.30 14.44
CA LYS A 239 -16.23 -2.72 14.41
C LYS A 239 -14.97 -3.04 15.22
N PHE A 240 -14.28 -2.03 15.76
CA PHE A 240 -13.09 -2.21 16.57
C PHE A 240 -13.42 -2.10 18.07
N ALA A 241 -12.81 -2.98 18.88
CA ALA A 241 -13.00 -2.99 20.34
C ALA A 241 -12.37 -1.79 21.08
N ARG A 242 -11.47 -1.07 20.40
CA ARG A 242 -10.78 0.12 20.94
C ARG A 242 -11.42 1.41 20.48
N PRO A 243 -11.23 2.53 21.20
CA PRO A 243 -11.71 3.85 20.78
C PRO A 243 -11.10 4.26 19.43
N THR A 244 -11.92 4.81 18.55
CA THR A 244 -11.52 5.36 17.26
C THR A 244 -11.92 6.82 17.15
N GLN A 245 -11.14 7.62 16.39
CA GLN A 245 -11.39 9.03 16.16
C GLN A 245 -11.37 9.33 14.67
N ASP A 246 -12.23 10.24 14.23
CA ASP A 246 -12.27 10.65 12.83
C ASP A 246 -10.97 11.37 12.43
N ILE A 247 -10.41 11.03 11.29
CA ILE A 247 -9.28 11.72 10.69
C ILE A 247 -9.82 12.97 10.00
N PRO A 248 -9.31 14.19 10.33
CA PRO A 248 -9.80 15.42 9.72
C PRO A 248 -9.64 15.43 8.19
N GLY A 249 -10.76 15.57 7.46
CA GLY A 249 -10.82 15.53 6.00
C GLY A 249 -11.25 14.19 5.43
N VAL A 250 -11.34 13.13 6.24
CA VAL A 250 -11.82 11.80 5.82
C VAL A 250 -13.31 11.70 6.17
N VAL A 251 -14.16 11.69 5.16
CA VAL A 251 -15.63 11.75 5.31
C VAL A 251 -16.28 10.71 4.40
N ASP A 252 -17.29 10.00 4.90
CA ASP A 252 -18.08 9.10 4.06
C ASP A 252 -19.04 9.91 3.17
N SER A 253 -19.10 9.55 1.89
CA SER A 253 -20.01 10.17 0.92
C SER A 253 -21.48 9.75 1.14
N GLN A 254 -21.68 8.61 1.80
CA GLN A 254 -22.99 8.09 2.20
C GLN A 254 -22.92 7.67 3.67
N PRO A 255 -22.98 8.62 4.62
CA PRO A 255 -22.91 8.26 6.03
C PRO A 255 -24.03 7.26 6.36
N ALA A 256 -23.71 6.27 7.21
CA ALA A 256 -24.65 5.25 7.63
C ALA A 256 -25.96 5.91 8.08
N LYS A 257 -27.10 5.45 7.57
CA LYS A 257 -28.41 5.91 8.07
C LYS A 257 -28.45 5.60 9.56
N ARG A 258 -28.61 6.65 10.36
CA ARG A 258 -28.78 6.55 11.82
C ARG A 258 -30.05 5.78 12.16
#